data_abfc71cfd87e5de1a6e69752c4420442
#
_entry.id   abfc71cfd87e5de1a6e69752c4420442
#
_cell.length_a   1.000
_cell.length_b   1.000
_cell.length_c   1.000
_cell.angle_alpha   90.00
_cell.angle_beta   90.00
_cell.angle_gamma   90.00
#
_symmetry.space_group_name_H-M   'P 1'
#
loop_
_entity.id
_entity.type
_entity.pdbx_description
1 polymer ?
#
loop_
_entity_poly.entity_id
_entity_poly.type
_entity_poly.pdbx_seq_one_letter_code
_entity_poly.pdbx_strand_id
1 'polypeptide(L)'
;MKIAKGYKLFEMRDDGRLFPLFIGKNEETVMNEWVMAEIIMEHKGFAHRPGWHIGAEMPSAPWLMSADGTYKSQRGKRFRRVWCEVEYVADVDYTEEALRQPKKCFTDRLPDGGFYNFRESGNRLWIIADRIKVTKVISEAERMDILNKMNYDEQEAFEPYRQAMAKRMKAS
;
A
#
# COMPACT_ATOMS: atom_id res chain seq x y z
N MET A 1 -14.91 5.78 -17.98
CA MET A 1 -13.93 5.28 -16.99
C MET A 1 -14.07 6.07 -15.70
N LYS A 2 -14.45 5.41 -14.64
CA LYS A 2 -14.56 6.04 -13.32
C LYS A 2 -13.20 5.97 -12.62
N ILE A 3 -12.72 7.11 -12.13
CA ILE A 3 -11.43 7.22 -11.43
C ILE A 3 -11.68 7.54 -9.96
N ALA A 4 -10.99 6.82 -9.09
CA ALA A 4 -10.94 7.10 -7.66
C ALA A 4 -9.50 7.32 -7.21
N LYS A 5 -9.32 7.89 -6.04
CA LYS A 5 -8.02 8.25 -5.49
C LYS A 5 -7.74 7.49 -4.20
N GLY A 6 -6.47 7.30 -3.94
CA GLY A 6 -5.96 6.75 -2.70
C GLY A 6 -4.50 7.06 -2.52
N TYR A 7 -3.86 6.37 -1.60
CA TYR A 7 -2.46 6.60 -1.26
C TYR A 7 -1.70 5.28 -1.25
N LYS A 8 -0.45 5.34 -1.65
CA LYS A 8 0.42 4.15 -1.63
C LYS A 8 1.85 4.52 -1.26
N LEU A 9 2.47 3.66 -0.47
CA LEU A 9 3.86 3.78 -0.09
C LEU A 9 4.74 3.10 -1.15
N PHE A 10 5.77 3.83 -1.61
CA PHE A 10 6.74 3.35 -2.59
C PHE A 10 8.16 3.49 -2.05
N GLU A 11 9.07 2.71 -2.62
CA GLU A 11 10.50 2.96 -2.51
C GLU A 11 10.92 3.96 -3.59
N MET A 12 11.51 5.07 -3.22
CA MET A 12 12.05 6.04 -4.17
C MET A 12 13.57 5.98 -4.14
N ARG A 13 14.16 5.77 -5.31
CA ARG A 13 15.60 5.81 -5.47
C ARG A 13 16.11 7.26 -5.49
N ASP A 14 17.38 7.48 -5.19
CA ASP A 14 18.00 8.81 -5.17
C ASP A 14 17.92 9.57 -6.50
N ASP A 15 17.71 8.86 -7.62
CA ASP A 15 17.46 9.45 -8.94
C ASP A 15 15.97 9.82 -9.19
N GLY A 16 15.11 9.61 -8.19
CA GLY A 16 13.67 9.95 -8.24
C GLY A 16 12.76 8.86 -8.78
N ARG A 17 13.29 7.72 -9.24
CA ARG A 17 12.48 6.62 -9.72
C ARG A 17 11.77 5.90 -8.59
N LEU A 18 10.52 5.47 -8.84
CA LEU A 18 9.67 4.78 -7.88
C LEU A 18 9.62 3.28 -8.15
N PHE A 19 9.62 2.51 -7.07
CA PHE A 19 9.53 1.05 -7.11
C PHE A 19 8.54 0.57 -6.03
N PRO A 20 7.77 -0.50 -6.31
CA PRO A 20 6.94 -1.13 -5.26
C PRO A 20 7.79 -1.64 -4.09
N LEU A 21 7.17 -1.75 -2.91
CA LEU A 21 7.88 -2.20 -1.70
C LEU A 21 8.27 -3.68 -1.75
N PHE A 22 7.39 -4.52 -2.26
CA PHE A 22 7.50 -5.97 -2.16
C PHE A 22 7.44 -6.65 -3.53
N ILE A 23 6.26 -6.93 -4.02
CA ILE A 23 6.06 -7.58 -5.30
C ILE A 23 6.38 -6.61 -6.44
N GLY A 24 7.17 -7.05 -7.41
CA GLY A 24 7.63 -6.19 -8.50
C GLY A 24 8.65 -5.12 -8.10
N LYS A 25 9.30 -5.28 -6.95
CA LYS A 25 10.19 -4.28 -6.34
C LYS A 25 11.39 -3.85 -7.19
N ASN A 26 11.72 -4.63 -8.21
CA ASN A 26 12.82 -4.31 -9.12
C ASN A 26 12.35 -3.64 -10.42
N GLU A 27 11.06 -3.45 -10.57
CA GLU A 27 10.47 -2.82 -11.75
C GLU A 27 9.99 -1.41 -11.41
N GLU A 28 10.41 -0.44 -12.22
CA GLU A 28 10.02 0.95 -12.03
C GLU A 28 8.53 1.15 -12.25
N THR A 29 7.89 1.90 -11.33
CA THR A 29 6.54 2.41 -11.51
C THR A 29 6.63 3.85 -12.04
N VAL A 30 6.38 4.03 -13.33
CA VAL A 30 6.51 5.33 -13.98
C VAL A 30 5.35 6.24 -13.60
N MET A 31 5.65 7.49 -13.20
CA MET A 31 4.63 8.46 -12.84
C MET A 31 3.77 8.84 -14.05
N ASN A 32 2.49 9.11 -13.76
CA ASN A 32 1.47 9.53 -14.73
C ASN A 32 1.15 8.51 -15.83
N GLU A 33 1.57 7.27 -15.65
CA GLU A 33 1.23 6.16 -16.53
C GLU A 33 0.33 5.15 -15.81
N TRP A 34 -0.64 4.60 -16.53
CA TRP A 34 -1.44 3.49 -16.02
C TRP A 34 -0.61 2.21 -15.99
N VAL A 35 -0.52 1.60 -14.82
CA VAL A 35 0.23 0.37 -14.60
C VAL A 35 -0.73 -0.72 -14.14
N MET A 36 -0.78 -1.82 -14.89
CA MET A 36 -1.58 -2.98 -14.54
C MET A 36 -0.89 -3.80 -13.46
N ALA A 37 -1.68 -4.41 -12.59
CA ALA A 37 -1.13 -5.31 -11.58
C ALA A 37 -0.54 -6.55 -12.24
N GLU A 38 0.64 -6.95 -11.79
CA GLU A 38 1.25 -8.19 -12.23
C GLU A 38 0.69 -9.40 -11.46
N ILE A 39 0.55 -10.52 -12.17
CA ILE A 39 0.24 -11.79 -11.54
C ILE A 39 1.58 -12.44 -11.21
N ILE A 40 2.01 -12.33 -9.98
CA ILE A 40 3.16 -13.09 -9.49
C ILE A 40 2.62 -14.30 -8.74
N MET A 41 2.83 -15.46 -9.32
CA MET A 41 2.48 -16.74 -8.71
C MET A 41 3.41 -17.00 -7.54
N GLU A 42 2.84 -17.07 -6.34
CA GLU A 42 3.48 -17.40 -5.06
C GLU A 42 4.83 -16.72 -4.77
N HIS A 43 4.79 -15.69 -3.97
CA HIS A 43 5.98 -15.15 -3.31
C HIS A 43 6.04 -15.68 -1.88
N LYS A 44 7.14 -16.34 -1.54
CA LYS A 44 7.33 -16.94 -0.21
C LYS A 44 7.18 -15.88 0.89
N GLY A 45 6.25 -16.11 1.80
CA GLY A 45 5.99 -15.22 2.92
C GLY A 45 4.91 -14.15 2.69
N PHE A 46 4.34 -14.06 1.49
CA PHE A 46 3.26 -13.12 1.18
C PHE A 46 1.97 -13.86 0.81
N ALA A 47 0.84 -13.30 1.22
CA ALA A 47 -0.45 -13.79 0.78
C ALA A 47 -0.63 -13.52 -0.72
N HIS A 48 -1.12 -14.52 -1.45
CA HIS A 48 -1.42 -14.38 -2.86
C HIS A 48 -2.71 -13.59 -3.06
N ARG A 49 -2.57 -12.31 -3.34
CA ARG A 49 -3.69 -11.39 -3.61
C ARG A 49 -3.30 -10.50 -4.78
N PRO A 50 -3.54 -10.93 -6.02
CA PRO A 50 -3.23 -10.13 -7.20
C PRO A 50 -3.96 -8.79 -7.17
N GLY A 51 -3.25 -7.74 -7.50
CA GLY A 51 -3.77 -6.38 -7.52
C GLY A 51 -2.87 -5.40 -6.79
N TRP A 52 -3.07 -4.12 -7.09
CA TRP A 52 -2.40 -3.05 -6.37
C TRP A 52 -3.08 -2.80 -5.03
N HIS A 53 -2.29 -2.84 -3.95
CA HIS A 53 -2.76 -2.54 -2.60
C HIS A 53 -2.64 -1.05 -2.34
N ILE A 54 -3.77 -0.39 -2.11
CA ILE A 54 -3.89 1.07 -1.97
C ILE A 54 -4.52 1.38 -0.62
N GLY A 55 -3.92 2.31 0.14
CA GLY A 55 -4.57 2.89 1.32
C GLY A 55 -5.71 3.80 0.88
N ALA A 56 -6.94 3.47 1.30
CA ALA A 56 -8.13 4.13 0.77
C ALA A 56 -8.34 5.54 1.30
N GLU A 57 -8.10 5.74 2.59
CA GLU A 57 -8.55 6.96 3.27
C GLU A 57 -7.42 7.92 3.61
N MET A 58 -6.22 7.40 3.90
CA MET A 58 -5.12 8.22 4.39
C MET A 58 -3.76 7.64 4.03
N PRO A 59 -2.73 8.50 3.92
CA PRO A 59 -1.36 8.06 3.68
C PRO A 59 -0.68 7.63 4.98
N SER A 60 -1.15 6.53 5.55
CA SER A 60 -0.61 5.96 6.78
C SER A 60 -0.74 4.43 6.76
N ALA A 61 0.32 3.76 7.16
CA ALA A 61 0.38 2.32 7.31
C ALA A 61 1.28 1.97 8.51
N PRO A 62 0.81 2.14 9.75
CA PRO A 62 1.64 1.96 10.94
C PRO A 62 2.34 0.60 11.01
N TRP A 63 1.73 -0.44 10.46
CA TRP A 63 2.33 -1.79 10.40
C TRP A 63 3.56 -1.89 9.49
N LEU A 64 3.82 -0.88 8.65
CA LEU A 64 5.02 -0.81 7.79
C LEU A 64 6.11 0.10 8.36
N MET A 65 5.86 0.74 9.51
CA MET A 65 6.81 1.62 10.16
C MET A 65 7.95 0.83 10.81
N SER A 66 9.12 1.43 10.83
CA SER A 66 10.28 0.93 11.56
C SER A 66 10.14 1.18 13.06
N ALA A 67 10.98 0.53 13.88
CA ALA A 67 10.93 0.64 15.34
C ALA A 67 11.06 2.08 15.87
N ASP A 68 11.70 2.97 15.12
CA ASP A 68 11.83 4.39 15.45
C ASP A 68 10.60 5.24 15.14
N GLY A 69 9.51 4.63 14.62
CA GLY A 69 8.29 5.34 14.29
C GLY A 69 8.32 6.09 12.95
N THR A 70 9.23 5.71 12.06
CA THR A 70 9.33 6.27 10.71
C THR A 70 9.23 5.20 9.63
N TYR A 71 9.04 5.63 8.38
CA TYR A 71 9.07 4.72 7.24
C TYR A 71 10.50 4.66 6.67
N LYS A 72 11.24 3.62 7.04
CA LYS A 72 12.59 3.42 6.54
C LYS A 72 12.66 2.38 5.46
N SER A 73 13.38 2.70 4.38
CA SER A 73 13.72 1.71 3.36
C SER A 73 14.71 0.69 3.92
N GLN A 74 14.51 -0.57 3.56
CA GLN A 74 15.43 -1.67 3.86
C GLN A 74 16.26 -2.05 2.63
N ARG A 75 16.18 -1.28 1.54
CA ARG A 75 16.87 -1.55 0.27
C ARG A 75 18.23 -0.90 0.15
N GLY A 76 18.72 -0.23 1.21
CA GLY A 76 20.00 0.43 1.24
C GLY A 76 19.92 1.95 1.15
N LYS A 77 21.06 2.62 1.19
CA LYS A 77 21.17 4.08 1.34
C LYS A 77 20.67 4.90 0.14
N ARG A 78 20.53 4.27 -1.02
CA ARG A 78 20.05 4.92 -2.24
C ARG A 78 18.53 4.95 -2.36
N PHE A 79 17.81 4.36 -1.41
CA PHE A 79 16.35 4.28 -1.40
C PHE A 79 15.79 4.91 -0.15
N ARG A 80 14.63 5.54 -0.31
CA ARG A 80 13.80 6.02 0.80
C ARG A 80 12.34 5.70 0.52
N ARG A 81 11.57 5.47 1.55
CA ARG A 81 10.12 5.28 1.41
C ARG A 81 9.41 6.62 1.31
N VAL A 82 8.52 6.74 0.34
CA VAL A 82 7.72 7.94 0.11
C VAL A 82 6.26 7.56 -0.07
N TRP A 83 5.39 8.42 0.41
CA TRP A 83 3.97 8.30 0.15
C TRP A 83 3.62 9.00 -1.15
N CYS A 84 2.75 8.36 -1.94
CA CYS A 84 2.26 8.91 -3.20
C CYS A 84 0.75 8.95 -3.22
N GLU A 85 0.20 9.96 -3.86
CA GLU A 85 -1.18 9.98 -4.28
C GLU A 85 -1.28 9.14 -5.55
N VAL A 86 -2.28 8.25 -5.61
CA VAL A 86 -2.53 7.40 -6.75
C VAL A 86 -3.98 7.52 -7.19
N GLU A 87 -4.20 7.32 -8.46
CA GLU A 87 -5.52 7.09 -9.04
C GLU A 87 -5.66 5.59 -9.35
N TYR A 88 -6.87 5.07 -9.27
CA TYR A 88 -7.19 3.73 -9.73
C TYR A 88 -8.51 3.73 -10.49
N VAL A 89 -8.66 2.78 -11.39
CA VAL A 89 -9.91 2.64 -12.14
C VAL A 89 -10.93 1.94 -11.24
N ALA A 90 -12.09 2.55 -11.08
CA ALA A 90 -13.15 2.10 -10.18
C ALA A 90 -14.47 1.89 -10.94
N ASP A 91 -14.38 1.26 -12.11
CA ASP A 91 -15.55 1.02 -12.96
C ASP A 91 -16.47 -0.04 -12.37
N VAL A 92 -15.92 -1.11 -11.80
CA VAL A 92 -16.67 -2.23 -11.24
C VAL A 92 -16.17 -2.57 -9.85
N ASP A 93 -17.08 -2.55 -8.88
CA ASP A 93 -16.82 -2.95 -7.50
C ASP A 93 -17.07 -4.45 -7.33
N TYR A 94 -16.01 -5.20 -7.07
CA TYR A 94 -16.03 -6.63 -6.82
C TYR A 94 -16.00 -7.00 -5.33
N THR A 95 -16.31 -6.07 -4.43
CA THR A 95 -16.20 -6.32 -2.99
C THR A 95 -17.07 -7.48 -2.52
N GLU A 96 -18.33 -7.56 -2.99
CA GLU A 96 -19.23 -8.66 -2.60
C GLU A 96 -18.73 -10.01 -3.11
N GLU A 97 -18.23 -10.07 -4.33
CA GLU A 97 -17.69 -11.31 -4.90
C GLU A 97 -16.41 -11.75 -4.19
N ALA A 98 -15.55 -10.80 -3.83
CA ALA A 98 -14.36 -11.09 -3.04
C ALA A 98 -14.71 -11.68 -1.67
N LEU A 99 -15.74 -11.15 -1.00
CA LEU A 99 -16.19 -11.65 0.30
C LEU A 99 -16.71 -13.09 0.25
N ARG A 100 -17.17 -13.55 -0.90
CA ARG A 100 -17.60 -14.95 -1.11
C ARG A 100 -16.45 -15.91 -1.33
N GLN A 101 -15.23 -15.41 -1.59
CA GLN A 101 -14.05 -16.25 -1.76
C GLN A 101 -13.55 -16.77 -0.41
N PRO A 102 -12.88 -17.96 -0.37
CA PRO A 102 -12.44 -18.56 0.89
C PRO A 102 -11.57 -17.66 1.77
N LYS A 103 -10.72 -16.83 1.15
CA LYS A 103 -9.82 -15.90 1.85
C LYS A 103 -10.28 -14.44 1.76
N LYS A 104 -11.52 -14.21 1.31
CA LYS A 104 -12.13 -12.88 1.10
C LYS A 104 -11.33 -12.00 0.14
N CYS A 105 -10.60 -12.61 -0.77
CA CYS A 105 -9.85 -11.95 -1.82
C CYS A 105 -9.84 -12.82 -3.09
N PHE A 106 -9.60 -12.19 -4.23
CA PHE A 106 -9.39 -12.94 -5.48
C PHE A 106 -8.01 -13.60 -5.47
N THR A 107 -7.93 -14.80 -6.06
CA THR A 107 -6.67 -15.52 -6.28
C THR A 107 -6.17 -15.34 -7.70
N ASP A 108 -7.04 -14.91 -8.62
CA ASP A 108 -6.72 -14.56 -9.99
C ASP A 108 -6.72 -13.04 -10.17
N ARG A 109 -6.21 -12.59 -11.30
CA ARG A 109 -6.22 -11.18 -11.66
C ARG A 109 -7.66 -10.66 -11.75
N LEU A 110 -7.88 -9.46 -11.21
CA LEU A 110 -9.16 -8.75 -11.37
C LEU A 110 -9.44 -8.47 -12.85
N PRO A 111 -10.71 -8.54 -13.28
CA PRO A 111 -11.09 -8.02 -14.59
C PRO A 111 -10.72 -6.55 -14.76
N ASP A 112 -10.51 -6.14 -16.00
CA ASP A 112 -10.14 -4.77 -16.34
C ASP A 112 -11.10 -3.75 -15.73
N GLY A 113 -10.54 -2.74 -15.07
CA GLY A 113 -11.32 -1.69 -14.41
C GLY A 113 -11.93 -2.09 -13.07
N GLY A 114 -11.58 -3.26 -12.55
CA GLY A 114 -12.10 -3.77 -11.28
C GLY A 114 -11.33 -3.32 -10.06
N PHE A 115 -12.03 -3.25 -8.96
CA PHE A 115 -11.45 -3.05 -7.62
C PHE A 115 -12.32 -3.73 -6.57
N TYR A 116 -11.78 -3.91 -5.37
CA TYR A 116 -12.57 -4.31 -4.22
C TYR A 116 -11.96 -3.79 -2.92
N ASN A 117 -12.80 -3.64 -1.91
CA ASN A 117 -12.39 -3.32 -0.55
C ASN A 117 -11.94 -4.62 0.14
N PHE A 118 -10.75 -4.61 0.70
CA PHE A 118 -10.22 -5.73 1.46
C PHE A 118 -9.88 -5.27 2.88
N ARG A 119 -10.43 -5.97 3.86
CA ARG A 119 -10.20 -5.64 5.26
C ARG A 119 -9.46 -6.78 5.94
N GLU A 120 -8.26 -6.49 6.40
CA GLU A 120 -7.45 -7.44 7.16
C GLU A 120 -7.83 -7.43 8.65
N SER A 121 -7.30 -8.42 9.38
CA SER A 121 -7.34 -8.42 10.84
C SER A 121 -6.76 -7.11 11.39
N GLY A 122 -7.36 -6.57 12.46
CA GLY A 122 -6.99 -5.26 12.98
C GLY A 122 -7.65 -4.09 12.26
N ASN A 123 -8.67 -4.37 11.45
CA ASN A 123 -9.53 -3.37 10.80
C ASN A 123 -8.82 -2.51 9.75
N ARG A 124 -7.73 -3.00 9.17
CA ARG A 124 -6.99 -2.32 8.10
C ARG A 124 -7.75 -2.44 6.79
N LEU A 125 -8.10 -1.30 6.20
CA LEU A 125 -8.79 -1.23 4.93
C LEU A 125 -7.82 -0.97 3.78
N TRP A 126 -7.81 -1.89 2.84
CA TRP A 126 -7.12 -1.75 1.56
C TRP A 126 -8.12 -1.65 0.42
N ILE A 127 -7.76 -0.90 -0.59
CA ILE A 127 -8.34 -1.05 -1.93
C ILE A 127 -7.39 -1.95 -2.71
N ILE A 128 -7.94 -2.99 -3.31
CA ILE A 128 -7.21 -3.84 -4.25
C ILE A 128 -7.72 -3.49 -5.64
N ALA A 129 -6.86 -3.01 -6.51
CA ALA A 129 -7.24 -2.54 -7.84
C ALA A 129 -6.41 -3.20 -8.94
N ASP A 130 -7.04 -3.36 -10.12
CA ASP A 130 -6.39 -3.94 -11.28
C ASP A 130 -5.28 -3.04 -11.84
N ARG A 131 -5.49 -1.71 -11.80
CA ARG A 131 -4.51 -0.76 -12.32
C ARG A 131 -4.47 0.54 -11.52
N ILE A 132 -3.28 1.12 -11.46
CA ILE A 132 -3.05 2.41 -10.81
C ILE A 132 -2.29 3.37 -11.73
N LYS A 133 -2.38 4.64 -11.38
CA LYS A 133 -1.53 5.69 -11.92
C LYS A 133 -1.02 6.53 -10.74
N VAL A 134 0.29 6.61 -10.58
CA VAL A 134 0.91 7.48 -9.56
C VAL A 134 0.89 8.91 -10.08
N THR A 135 0.24 9.80 -9.36
CA THR A 135 0.05 11.18 -9.81
C THR A 135 0.95 12.17 -9.10
N LYS A 136 1.34 11.88 -7.86
CA LYS A 136 2.11 12.82 -7.06
C LYS A 136 2.85 12.11 -5.94
N VAL A 137 4.11 12.47 -5.71
CA VAL A 137 4.81 12.17 -4.47
C VAL A 137 4.44 13.26 -3.47
N ILE A 138 3.89 12.89 -2.32
CA ILE A 138 3.55 13.85 -1.27
C ILE A 138 4.70 14.02 -0.29
N SER A 139 4.94 15.26 0.11
CA SER A 139 5.94 15.56 1.14
C SER A 139 5.46 15.10 2.52
N GLU A 140 6.38 14.95 3.46
CA GLU A 140 6.02 14.62 4.85
C GLU A 140 5.12 15.70 5.46
N ALA A 141 5.35 16.98 5.15
CA ALA A 141 4.51 18.09 5.60
C ALA A 141 3.08 17.97 5.05
N GLU A 142 2.92 17.68 3.77
CA GLU A 142 1.60 17.44 3.17
C GLU A 142 0.90 16.23 3.79
N ARG A 143 1.64 15.15 4.02
CA ARG A 143 1.12 13.94 4.64
C ARG A 143 0.60 14.23 6.05
N MET A 144 1.40 14.90 6.87
CA MET A 144 1.00 15.28 8.24
C MET A 144 -0.21 16.20 8.25
N ASP A 145 -0.32 17.12 7.30
CA ASP A 145 -1.49 17.98 7.15
C ASP A 145 -2.77 17.17 6.88
N ILE A 146 -2.69 16.18 6.00
CA ILE A 146 -3.80 15.26 5.72
C ILE A 146 -4.22 14.50 6.99
N LEU A 147 -3.26 13.91 7.71
CA LEU A 147 -3.53 13.16 8.93
C LEU A 147 -4.13 14.05 10.02
N ASN A 148 -3.61 15.24 10.18
CA ASN A 148 -4.12 16.22 11.19
C ASN A 148 -5.56 16.64 10.89
N LYS A 149 -5.91 16.88 9.63
CA LYS A 149 -7.29 17.18 9.21
C LYS A 149 -8.26 16.04 9.49
N MET A 150 -7.77 14.82 9.54
CA MET A 150 -8.55 13.63 9.87
C MET A 150 -8.55 13.31 11.37
N ASN A 151 -7.90 14.13 12.19
CA ASN A 151 -7.69 13.87 13.63
C ASN A 151 -7.06 12.50 13.90
N TYR A 152 -6.12 12.10 13.05
CA TYR A 152 -5.47 10.79 13.14
C TYR A 152 -4.06 10.94 13.72
N ASP A 153 -3.82 10.28 14.86
CA ASP A 153 -2.50 10.20 15.49
C ASP A 153 -1.80 8.90 15.07
N GLU A 154 -0.89 9.03 14.12
CA GLU A 154 -0.16 7.89 13.57
C GLU A 154 0.77 7.24 14.59
N GLN A 155 1.38 8.02 15.48
CA GLN A 155 2.27 7.47 16.51
C GLN A 155 1.49 6.64 17.54
N GLU A 156 0.30 7.08 17.92
CA GLU A 156 -0.60 6.30 18.76
C GLU A 156 -1.03 5.01 18.06
N ALA A 157 -1.39 5.09 16.78
CA ALA A 157 -1.75 3.93 15.98
C ALA A 157 -0.57 2.95 15.79
N PHE A 158 0.66 3.44 15.83
CA PHE A 158 1.87 2.64 15.73
C PHE A 158 2.23 1.89 17.03
N GLU A 159 1.82 2.36 18.18
CA GLU A 159 2.25 1.82 19.48
C GLU A 159 2.06 0.30 19.64
N PRO A 160 0.93 -0.32 19.25
CA PRO A 160 0.79 -1.79 19.32
C PRO A 160 1.84 -2.53 18.48
N TYR A 161 2.21 -1.99 17.33
CA TYR A 161 3.25 -2.57 16.46
C TYR A 161 4.63 -2.41 17.05
N ARG A 162 4.93 -1.27 17.66
CA ARG A 162 6.18 -1.03 18.39
C ARG A 162 6.35 -2.04 19.53
N GLN A 163 5.31 -2.27 20.33
CA GLN A 163 5.32 -3.24 21.41
C GLN A 163 5.56 -4.65 20.89
N ALA A 164 4.92 -5.04 19.81
CA ALA A 164 5.11 -6.35 19.19
C ALA A 164 6.56 -6.54 18.69
N MET A 165 7.16 -5.50 18.08
CA MET A 165 8.57 -5.53 17.68
C MET A 165 9.51 -5.69 18.87
N ALA A 166 9.27 -4.95 19.95
CA ALA A 166 10.07 -5.05 21.17
C ALA A 166 10.02 -6.44 21.80
N LYS A 167 8.85 -7.07 21.80
CA LYS A 167 8.68 -8.46 22.28
C LYS A 167 9.48 -9.46 21.43
N ARG A 168 9.46 -9.31 20.11
CA ARG A 168 10.22 -10.19 19.22
C ARG A 168 11.73 -10.04 19.44
N MET A 169 12.22 -8.84 19.66
CA MET A 169 13.63 -8.60 19.94
C MET A 169 14.08 -9.22 21.26
N LYS A 170 13.22 -9.23 22.28
CA LYS A 170 13.51 -9.88 23.57
C LYS A 170 13.47 -11.40 23.51
N ALA A 171 12.71 -11.98 22.60
CA ALA A 171 12.53 -13.43 22.43
C ALA A 171 13.62 -14.07 21.55
N SER A 172 14.44 -13.28 20.86
CA SER A 172 15.50 -13.76 19.97
C SER A 172 16.86 -13.83 20.65
#